data_e8a67f1afd875ab055212ae6400ac10c
#
_entry.id   e8a67f1afd875ab055212ae6400ac10c
#
_cell.length_a   1.000
_cell.length_b   1.000
_cell.length_c   1.000
_cell.angle_alpha   90.00
_cell.angle_beta   90.00
_cell.angle_gamma   90.00
#
_symmetry.space_group_name_H-M   'P 1'
#
loop_
_entity.id
_entity.type
_entity.pdbx_description
1 polymer ?
#
loop_
_entity_poly.entity_id
_entity_poly.type
_entity_poly.pdbx_seq_one_letter_code
_entity_poly.pdbx_strand_id
1 'polypeptide(L)'
;MGIDRTDIGDVYTDPENPVELEPIEIDPPTLSIVFEASTSPLVGRDGDIVGARQLKERLFNEAENNVTMKIEELEDKSGVEVSGRGILHLSVLMESMRREGFEFQVGRPRVLFKKDENGNKMEPVEQAVVECPDEYSGKVVEVFGTSGGIMTSMDTSGIVTHLEFKIPTRGIMGLKNRIMNVTHGEGVFYHTFLEYGPYAGEIGNRQNGAMISMTTEKAVAYALGTLQERGQLFVEPGTECYEGMIVGERSKAGDMVVNIARTKNLGNQRSSTSDISLSLIHISEP
;
A
#
# COMPACT_ATOMS: atom_id res chain seq x y z
N MET A 1 -10.45 -14.71 42.28
CA MET A 1 -10.91 -15.29 41.03
C MET A 1 -10.47 -14.35 39.92
N GLY A 2 -9.61 -14.79 39.04
CA GLY A 2 -9.22 -14.03 37.85
C GLY A 2 -10.03 -14.53 36.64
N ILE A 3 -10.32 -13.64 35.71
CA ILE A 3 -10.89 -14.00 34.41
C ILE A 3 -9.68 -14.39 33.55
N ASP A 4 -9.67 -15.63 33.01
CA ASP A 4 -8.51 -16.18 32.33
C ASP A 4 -8.28 -15.51 30.96
N ARG A 5 -9.33 -14.97 30.37
CA ARG A 5 -9.26 -14.26 29.06
C ARG A 5 -10.35 -13.19 28.99
N THR A 6 -9.98 -12.01 28.52
CA THR A 6 -10.89 -10.88 28.28
C THR A 6 -10.57 -10.32 26.90
N ASP A 7 -11.60 -10.22 26.06
CA ASP A 7 -11.47 -9.58 24.75
C ASP A 7 -12.00 -8.14 24.80
N ILE A 8 -11.49 -7.27 23.93
CA ILE A 8 -11.96 -5.88 23.85
C ILE A 8 -13.40 -5.88 23.31
N GLY A 9 -14.32 -5.28 24.06
CA GLY A 9 -15.76 -5.31 23.78
C GLY A 9 -16.55 -6.25 24.67
N ASP A 10 -15.88 -7.08 25.48
CA ASP A 10 -16.54 -7.90 26.48
C ASP A 10 -17.19 -7.03 27.55
N VAL A 11 -18.42 -7.36 27.90
CA VAL A 11 -19.16 -6.67 28.95
C VAL A 11 -19.30 -7.59 30.17
N TYR A 12 -18.76 -7.17 31.29
CA TYR A 12 -18.89 -7.87 32.56
C TYR A 12 -19.97 -7.22 33.40
N THR A 13 -21.01 -7.97 33.73
CA THR A 13 -22.12 -7.47 34.52
C THR A 13 -22.32 -8.32 35.76
N ASP A 14 -23.05 -7.77 36.74
CA ASP A 14 -23.51 -8.51 37.92
C ASP A 14 -24.50 -9.61 37.45
N PRO A 15 -24.29 -10.89 37.79
CA PRO A 15 -25.21 -11.96 37.44
C PRO A 15 -26.61 -11.79 38.02
N GLU A 16 -26.75 -11.03 39.12
CA GLU A 16 -28.07 -10.76 39.72
C GLU A 16 -28.79 -9.57 39.06
N ASN A 17 -28.05 -8.65 38.44
CA ASN A 17 -28.59 -7.48 37.72
C ASN A 17 -27.81 -7.25 36.40
N PRO A 18 -28.03 -8.09 35.39
CA PRO A 18 -27.34 -7.91 34.11
C PRO A 18 -27.77 -6.61 33.43
N VAL A 19 -26.78 -5.78 33.08
CA VAL A 19 -26.99 -4.56 32.28
C VAL A 19 -26.54 -4.84 30.86
N GLU A 20 -27.46 -4.77 29.91
CA GLU A 20 -27.13 -4.81 28.49
C GLU A 20 -26.59 -3.43 28.06
N LEU A 21 -25.33 -3.39 27.65
CA LEU A 21 -24.73 -2.22 27.03
C LEU A 21 -24.78 -2.39 25.52
N GLU A 22 -25.09 -1.32 24.81
CA GLU A 22 -25.00 -1.32 23.34
C GLU A 22 -23.56 -1.60 22.92
N PRO A 23 -23.33 -2.55 22.00
CA PRO A 23 -21.98 -2.84 21.50
C PRO A 23 -21.41 -1.62 20.77
N ILE A 24 -20.12 -1.36 20.96
CA ILE A 24 -19.42 -0.30 20.23
C ILE A 24 -19.36 -0.71 18.76
N GLU A 25 -20.00 0.05 17.88
CA GLU A 25 -19.89 -0.17 16.44
C GLU A 25 -18.45 0.15 15.98
N ILE A 26 -17.78 -0.87 15.47
CA ILE A 26 -16.43 -0.77 14.92
C ILE A 26 -16.54 -0.97 13.41
N ASP A 27 -15.96 -0.03 12.63
CA ASP A 27 -15.93 -0.18 11.18
C ASP A 27 -15.31 -1.51 10.77
N PRO A 28 -15.93 -2.25 9.85
CA PRO A 28 -15.42 -3.53 9.41
C PRO A 28 -14.10 -3.35 8.63
N PRO A 29 -13.23 -4.37 8.61
CA PRO A 29 -12.06 -4.35 7.76
C PRO A 29 -12.47 -4.27 6.28
N THR A 30 -11.75 -3.47 5.51
CA THR A 30 -12.00 -3.23 4.09
C THR A 30 -10.94 -3.83 3.18
N LEU A 31 -9.74 -4.05 3.71
CA LEU A 31 -8.58 -4.55 2.98
C LEU A 31 -7.96 -5.74 3.72
N SER A 32 -7.38 -6.67 2.96
CA SER A 32 -6.52 -7.74 3.49
C SER A 32 -5.18 -7.77 2.77
N ILE A 33 -4.14 -8.22 3.49
CA ILE A 33 -2.81 -8.50 2.97
C ILE A 33 -2.37 -9.86 3.52
N VAL A 34 -1.73 -10.66 2.68
CA VAL A 34 -1.13 -11.93 3.09
C VAL A 34 0.30 -11.67 3.55
N PHE A 35 0.65 -12.17 4.72
CA PHE A 35 1.99 -12.17 5.29
C PHE A 35 2.60 -13.57 5.22
N GLU A 36 3.80 -13.69 4.72
CA GLU A 36 4.53 -14.96 4.59
C GLU A 36 5.98 -14.78 5.01
N ALA A 37 6.63 -15.89 5.38
CA ALA A 37 8.07 -15.86 5.58
C ALA A 37 8.77 -15.49 4.25
N SER A 38 9.82 -14.67 4.33
CA SER A 38 10.56 -14.25 3.13
C SER A 38 11.17 -15.47 2.41
N THR A 39 10.95 -15.54 1.11
CA THR A 39 11.57 -16.51 0.20
C THR A 39 12.65 -15.86 -0.68
N SER A 40 13.00 -14.61 -0.39
CA SER A 40 14.03 -13.86 -1.11
C SER A 40 15.39 -14.55 -1.03
N PRO A 41 16.21 -14.54 -2.10
CA PRO A 41 17.62 -14.96 -2.04
C PRO A 41 18.48 -14.17 -1.03
N LEU A 42 17.98 -13.02 -0.57
CA LEU A 42 18.66 -12.12 0.39
C LEU A 42 18.14 -12.26 1.82
N VAL A 43 17.30 -13.27 2.11
CA VAL A 43 16.67 -13.46 3.44
C VAL A 43 17.72 -13.51 4.57
N GLY A 44 17.40 -12.86 5.70
CA GLY A 44 18.26 -12.78 6.88
C GLY A 44 19.30 -11.66 6.81
N ARG A 45 19.14 -10.68 5.89
CA ARG A 45 20.04 -9.53 5.82
C ARG A 45 19.48 -8.27 6.47
N ASP A 46 18.18 -8.09 6.37
CA ASP A 46 17.50 -6.90 6.86
C ASP A 46 16.83 -7.12 8.23
N GLY A 47 16.61 -8.38 8.61
CA GLY A 47 16.06 -8.76 9.90
C GLY A 47 16.58 -10.10 10.41
N ASP A 48 16.67 -10.23 11.73
CA ASP A 48 17.13 -11.46 12.40
C ASP A 48 16.00 -12.49 12.56
N ILE A 49 14.74 -12.04 12.52
CA ILE A 49 13.56 -12.88 12.76
C ILE A 49 12.89 -13.21 11.42
N VAL A 50 13.27 -14.35 10.83
CA VAL A 50 12.82 -14.82 9.52
C VAL A 50 11.86 -16.02 9.58
N GLY A 51 11.61 -16.55 10.79
CA GLY A 51 10.86 -17.78 10.98
C GLY A 51 9.35 -17.62 10.82
N ALA A 52 8.71 -18.45 9.98
CA ALA A 52 7.26 -18.44 9.75
C ALA A 52 6.45 -18.60 11.05
N ARG A 53 6.93 -19.42 12.00
CA ARG A 53 6.27 -19.61 13.29
C ARG A 53 6.26 -18.33 14.12
N GLN A 54 7.39 -17.65 14.23
CA GLN A 54 7.53 -16.40 14.99
C GLN A 54 6.67 -15.29 14.37
N LEU A 55 6.64 -15.22 13.02
CA LEU A 55 5.77 -14.33 12.28
C LEU A 55 4.28 -14.55 12.63
N LYS A 56 3.83 -15.80 12.61
CA LYS A 56 2.46 -16.16 12.97
C LYS A 56 2.14 -15.76 14.42
N GLU A 57 2.97 -16.18 15.38
CA GLU A 57 2.79 -15.86 16.80
C GLU A 57 2.69 -14.34 17.02
N ARG A 58 3.55 -13.56 16.37
CA ARG A 58 3.52 -12.09 16.47
C ARG A 58 2.23 -11.48 15.90
N LEU A 59 1.77 -11.97 14.75
CA LEU A 59 0.53 -11.49 14.12
C LEU A 59 -0.69 -11.84 14.98
N PHE A 60 -0.81 -13.07 15.48
CA PHE A 60 -1.93 -13.46 16.36
C PHE A 60 -1.95 -12.65 17.65
N ASN A 61 -0.80 -12.37 18.25
CA ASN A 61 -0.71 -11.49 19.43
C ASN A 61 -1.19 -10.06 19.13
N GLU A 62 -0.99 -9.57 17.89
CA GLU A 62 -1.53 -8.28 17.48
C GLU A 62 -3.06 -8.28 17.46
N ALA A 63 -3.68 -9.35 16.97
CA ALA A 63 -5.14 -9.47 16.94
C ALA A 63 -5.78 -9.44 18.31
N GLU A 64 -5.12 -9.99 19.32
CA GLU A 64 -5.62 -9.97 20.71
C GLU A 64 -5.70 -8.53 21.27
N ASN A 65 -4.83 -7.64 20.79
CA ASN A 65 -4.75 -6.26 21.24
C ASN A 65 -5.47 -5.26 20.32
N ASN A 66 -5.89 -5.71 19.13
CA ASN A 66 -6.42 -4.83 18.08
C ASN A 66 -7.70 -5.41 17.45
N VAL A 67 -8.84 -5.04 18.02
CA VAL A 67 -10.18 -5.49 17.57
C VAL A 67 -10.53 -5.09 16.13
N THR A 68 -9.78 -4.16 15.56
CA THR A 68 -10.00 -3.69 14.17
C THR A 68 -9.26 -4.51 13.13
N MET A 69 -8.44 -5.46 13.58
CA MET A 69 -7.75 -6.42 12.73
C MET A 69 -8.37 -7.80 12.86
N LYS A 70 -8.53 -8.46 11.72
CA LYS A 70 -8.89 -9.88 11.66
C LYS A 70 -7.71 -10.64 11.08
N ILE A 71 -7.29 -11.69 11.75
CA ILE A 71 -6.14 -12.50 11.37
C ILE A 71 -6.59 -13.94 11.18
N GLU A 72 -6.33 -14.48 10.00
CA GLU A 72 -6.71 -15.84 9.62
C GLU A 72 -5.52 -16.55 8.98
N GLU A 73 -5.29 -17.81 9.36
CA GLU A 73 -4.28 -18.62 8.70
C GLU A 73 -4.82 -19.09 7.35
N LEU A 74 -3.98 -19.05 6.30
CA LEU A 74 -4.35 -19.57 5.00
C LEU A 74 -4.56 -21.10 5.05
N GLU A 75 -5.47 -21.62 4.23
CA GLU A 75 -5.81 -23.06 4.18
C GLU A 75 -4.58 -23.94 3.87
N ASP A 76 -3.65 -23.45 3.04
CA ASP A 76 -2.41 -24.11 2.69
C ASP A 76 -1.29 -23.94 3.72
N LYS A 77 -1.55 -23.19 4.79
CA LYS A 77 -0.59 -22.84 5.86
C LYS A 77 0.68 -22.12 5.40
N SER A 78 0.72 -21.61 4.18
CA SER A 78 1.86 -20.88 3.62
C SER A 78 2.06 -19.53 4.30
N GLY A 79 0.96 -18.90 4.75
CA GLY A 79 0.95 -17.57 5.32
C GLY A 79 -0.22 -17.28 6.21
N VAL A 80 -0.35 -16.01 6.55
CA VAL A 80 -1.41 -15.46 7.39
C VAL A 80 -2.05 -14.27 6.66
N GLU A 81 -3.36 -14.31 6.50
CA GLU A 81 -4.11 -13.19 5.97
C GLU A 81 -4.49 -12.23 7.10
N VAL A 82 -4.08 -11.00 6.96
CA VAL A 82 -4.37 -9.92 7.92
C VAL A 82 -5.30 -8.92 7.26
N SER A 83 -6.48 -8.75 7.83
CA SER A 83 -7.50 -7.82 7.38
C SER A 83 -7.53 -6.59 8.30
N GLY A 84 -7.62 -5.40 7.71
CA GLY A 84 -7.64 -4.13 8.43
C GLY A 84 -8.54 -3.09 7.78
N ARG A 85 -8.75 -1.97 8.46
CA ARG A 85 -9.62 -0.87 7.99
C ARG A 85 -9.11 -0.16 6.76
N GLY A 86 -7.79 -0.21 6.50
CA GLY A 86 -7.19 0.48 5.36
C GLY A 86 -5.69 0.23 5.27
N ILE A 87 -5.11 0.73 4.17
CA ILE A 87 -3.69 0.52 3.86
C ILE A 87 -2.75 1.09 4.93
N LEU A 88 -3.06 2.26 5.49
CA LEU A 88 -2.25 2.88 6.53
C LEU A 88 -2.17 2.00 7.78
N HIS A 89 -3.29 1.41 8.20
CA HIS A 89 -3.34 0.53 9.36
C HIS A 89 -2.43 -0.69 9.18
N LEU A 90 -2.49 -1.33 8.01
CA LEU A 90 -1.63 -2.46 7.66
C LEU A 90 -0.16 -2.05 7.50
N SER A 91 0.11 -0.85 6.95
CA SER A 91 1.47 -0.33 6.82
C SER A 91 2.13 -0.02 8.17
N VAL A 92 1.36 0.48 9.14
CA VAL A 92 1.87 0.70 10.52
C VAL A 92 2.26 -0.61 11.17
N LEU A 93 1.45 -1.67 10.99
CA LEU A 93 1.79 -3.01 11.48
C LEU A 93 3.09 -3.51 10.85
N MET A 94 3.21 -3.43 9.51
CA MET A 94 4.42 -3.85 8.80
C MET A 94 5.67 -3.11 9.30
N GLU A 95 5.58 -1.79 9.46
CA GLU A 95 6.70 -0.97 9.95
C GLU A 95 7.05 -1.29 11.41
N SER A 96 6.06 -1.53 12.27
CA SER A 96 6.31 -1.95 13.66
C SER A 96 7.06 -3.28 13.72
N MET A 97 6.62 -4.25 12.94
CA MET A 97 7.28 -5.57 12.85
C MET A 97 8.70 -5.46 12.27
N ARG A 98 8.90 -4.62 11.24
CA ARG A 98 10.22 -4.35 10.69
C ARG A 98 11.17 -3.79 11.77
N ARG A 99 10.71 -2.85 12.58
CA ARG A 99 11.48 -2.27 13.70
C ARG A 99 11.76 -3.28 14.82
N GLU A 100 10.91 -4.26 14.99
CA GLU A 100 11.12 -5.39 15.91
C GLU A 100 12.15 -6.40 15.38
N GLY A 101 12.65 -6.23 14.15
CA GLY A 101 13.65 -7.09 13.51
C GLY A 101 13.06 -8.27 12.72
N PHE A 102 11.77 -8.24 12.41
CA PHE A 102 11.15 -9.23 11.53
C PHE A 102 11.49 -8.93 10.07
N GLU A 103 11.86 -9.97 9.32
CA GLU A 103 11.94 -9.97 7.86
C GLU A 103 10.87 -10.93 7.31
N PHE A 104 9.99 -10.40 6.47
CA PHE A 104 8.86 -11.13 5.91
C PHE A 104 8.54 -10.60 4.51
N GLN A 105 7.76 -11.36 3.76
CA GLN A 105 7.19 -10.89 2.50
C GLN A 105 5.68 -10.67 2.65
N VAL A 106 5.15 -9.75 1.85
CA VAL A 106 3.72 -9.42 1.83
C VAL A 106 3.15 -9.56 0.42
N GLY A 107 1.93 -10.06 0.35
CA GLY A 107 1.16 -10.10 -0.88
C GLY A 107 0.60 -8.72 -1.26
N ARG A 108 -0.02 -8.62 -2.43
CA ARG A 108 -0.74 -7.41 -2.82
C ARG A 108 -1.97 -7.20 -1.94
N PRO A 109 -2.25 -5.95 -1.51
CA PRO A 109 -3.50 -5.64 -0.83
C PRO A 109 -4.70 -6.05 -1.68
N ARG A 110 -5.67 -6.69 -1.04
CA ARG A 110 -6.93 -7.11 -1.65
C ARG A 110 -8.09 -6.46 -0.93
N VAL A 111 -9.07 -6.00 -1.67
CA VAL A 111 -10.30 -5.47 -1.10
C VAL A 111 -11.21 -6.62 -0.71
N LEU A 112 -11.79 -6.53 0.48
CA LEU A 112 -12.72 -7.52 1.00
C LEU A 112 -14.11 -7.29 0.42
N PHE A 113 -14.56 -8.26 -0.39
CA PHE A 113 -15.90 -8.25 -0.96
C PHE A 113 -16.89 -8.97 -0.03
N LYS A 114 -18.13 -8.47 0.00
CA LYS A 114 -19.27 -9.14 0.63
C LYS A 114 -20.27 -9.57 -0.42
N LYS A 115 -21.23 -10.40 -0.04
CA LYS A 115 -22.40 -10.71 -0.85
C LYS A 115 -23.62 -10.13 -0.15
N ASP A 116 -24.54 -9.55 -0.93
CA ASP A 116 -25.85 -9.16 -0.43
C ASP A 116 -26.77 -10.36 -0.23
N GLU A 117 -27.98 -10.15 0.24
CA GLU A 117 -29.00 -11.18 0.45
C GLU A 117 -29.38 -11.91 -0.85
N ASN A 118 -29.17 -11.29 -1.99
CA ASN A 118 -29.45 -11.85 -3.33
C ASN A 118 -28.23 -12.56 -3.94
N GLY A 119 -27.07 -12.58 -3.23
CA GLY A 119 -25.84 -13.18 -3.71
C GLY A 119 -25.01 -12.29 -4.62
N ASN A 120 -25.39 -11.02 -4.83
CA ASN A 120 -24.61 -10.08 -5.63
C ASN A 120 -23.36 -9.63 -4.89
N LYS A 121 -22.30 -9.38 -5.65
CA LYS A 121 -21.00 -8.93 -5.12
C LYS A 121 -21.09 -7.48 -4.69
N MET A 122 -20.74 -7.20 -3.44
CA MET A 122 -20.64 -5.88 -2.84
C MET A 122 -19.20 -5.55 -2.52
N GLU A 123 -18.82 -4.28 -2.69
CA GLU A 123 -17.49 -3.80 -2.35
C GLU A 123 -17.55 -2.61 -1.38
N PRO A 124 -16.53 -2.41 -0.54
CA PRO A 124 -16.49 -1.25 0.34
C PRO A 124 -16.33 0.03 -0.48
N VAL A 125 -17.13 1.02 -0.14
CA VAL A 125 -17.15 2.35 -0.73
C VAL A 125 -16.77 3.35 0.34
N GLU A 126 -15.94 4.31 -0.03
CA GLU A 126 -15.45 5.35 0.86
C GLU A 126 -15.96 6.72 0.40
N GLN A 127 -16.19 7.60 1.36
CA GLN A 127 -16.34 9.02 1.12
C GLN A 127 -14.95 9.63 1.07
N ALA A 128 -14.59 10.22 -0.05
CA ALA A 128 -13.32 10.88 -0.27
C ALA A 128 -13.55 12.38 -0.44
N VAL A 129 -12.72 13.17 0.21
CA VAL A 129 -12.79 14.64 0.18
C VAL A 129 -11.48 15.21 -0.28
N VAL A 130 -11.54 16.16 -1.20
CA VAL A 130 -10.38 16.90 -1.70
C VAL A 130 -10.63 18.40 -1.59
N GLU A 131 -9.68 19.09 -1.00
CA GLU A 131 -9.60 20.55 -1.03
C GLU A 131 -8.40 20.96 -1.88
N CYS A 132 -8.61 21.76 -2.90
CA CYS A 132 -7.56 22.20 -3.80
C CYS A 132 -7.86 23.61 -4.37
N PRO A 133 -6.83 24.32 -4.87
CA PRO A 133 -7.05 25.51 -5.67
C PRO A 133 -7.95 25.23 -6.87
N ASP A 134 -8.85 26.17 -7.17
CA ASP A 134 -9.89 25.99 -8.19
C ASP A 134 -9.33 25.64 -9.57
N GLU A 135 -8.15 26.14 -9.91
CA GLU A 135 -7.46 25.83 -11.16
C GLU A 135 -7.15 24.35 -11.38
N TYR A 136 -7.07 23.55 -10.28
CA TYR A 136 -6.80 22.09 -10.33
C TYR A 136 -8.07 21.25 -10.20
N SER A 137 -9.22 21.83 -9.87
CA SER A 137 -10.47 21.12 -9.61
C SER A 137 -10.88 20.18 -10.76
N GLY A 138 -10.77 20.63 -12.01
CA GLY A 138 -11.08 19.83 -13.18
C GLY A 138 -10.18 18.60 -13.33
N LYS A 139 -8.89 18.73 -13.06
CA LYS A 139 -7.94 17.60 -13.09
C LYS A 139 -8.22 16.59 -11.97
N VAL A 140 -8.58 17.08 -10.78
CA VAL A 140 -8.96 16.22 -9.65
C VAL A 140 -10.21 15.42 -10.00
N VAL A 141 -11.23 16.03 -10.58
CA VAL A 141 -12.44 15.33 -11.04
C VAL A 141 -12.12 14.24 -12.08
N GLU A 142 -11.24 14.53 -13.03
CA GLU A 142 -10.78 13.53 -14.02
C GLU A 142 -10.06 12.34 -13.34
N VAL A 143 -9.18 12.62 -12.38
CA VAL A 143 -8.44 11.59 -11.62
C VAL A 143 -9.42 10.69 -10.87
N PHE A 144 -10.43 11.24 -10.22
CA PHE A 144 -11.47 10.45 -9.53
C PHE A 144 -12.32 9.66 -10.51
N GLY A 145 -12.77 10.26 -11.60
CA GLY A 145 -13.56 9.59 -12.62
C GLY A 145 -12.86 8.36 -13.20
N THR A 146 -11.55 8.45 -13.49
CA THR A 146 -10.76 7.31 -13.98
C THR A 146 -10.52 6.24 -12.91
N SER A 147 -10.69 6.60 -11.62
CA SER A 147 -10.56 5.68 -10.47
C SER A 147 -11.90 5.09 -10.00
N GLY A 148 -12.98 5.33 -10.74
CA GLY A 148 -14.33 4.85 -10.40
C GLY A 148 -15.05 5.69 -9.34
N GLY A 149 -14.58 6.91 -9.08
CA GLY A 149 -15.21 7.86 -8.16
C GLY A 149 -16.40 8.57 -8.80
N ILE A 150 -17.45 8.78 -8.00
CA ILE A 150 -18.64 9.53 -8.36
C ILE A 150 -18.67 10.78 -7.50
N MET A 151 -18.66 11.95 -8.12
CA MET A 151 -18.73 13.23 -7.41
C MET A 151 -20.11 13.41 -6.79
N THR A 152 -20.15 13.76 -5.50
CA THR A 152 -21.38 14.00 -4.72
C THR A 152 -21.61 15.48 -4.43
N SER A 153 -20.53 16.23 -4.22
CA SER A 153 -20.59 17.67 -3.97
C SER A 153 -19.38 18.40 -4.54
N MET A 154 -19.57 19.65 -4.91
CA MET A 154 -18.52 20.57 -5.31
C MET A 154 -18.92 21.98 -4.85
N ASP A 155 -18.13 22.55 -3.96
CA ASP A 155 -18.31 23.90 -3.44
C ASP A 155 -17.04 24.72 -3.63
N THR A 156 -17.16 25.90 -4.23
CA THR A 156 -16.03 26.81 -4.41
C THR A 156 -16.16 27.99 -3.49
N SER A 157 -15.19 28.16 -2.58
CA SER A 157 -15.11 29.28 -1.66
C SER A 157 -13.84 30.10 -1.93
N GLY A 158 -14.02 31.19 -2.66
CA GLY A 158 -12.89 32.03 -3.07
C GLY A 158 -11.97 31.32 -4.07
N ILE A 159 -10.74 31.02 -3.65
CA ILE A 159 -9.72 30.37 -4.49
C ILE A 159 -9.60 28.87 -4.24
N VAL A 160 -10.34 28.33 -3.25
CA VAL A 160 -10.29 26.93 -2.87
C VAL A 160 -11.61 26.26 -3.23
N THR A 161 -11.52 25.10 -3.85
CA THR A 161 -12.66 24.23 -4.17
C THR A 161 -12.61 22.99 -3.29
N HIS A 162 -13.74 22.72 -2.65
CA HIS A 162 -14.02 21.52 -1.85
C HIS A 162 -14.81 20.54 -2.71
N LEU A 163 -14.28 19.33 -2.85
CA LEU A 163 -14.84 18.29 -3.70
C LEU A 163 -15.11 17.04 -2.86
N GLU A 164 -16.30 16.47 -2.95
CA GLU A 164 -16.65 15.22 -2.31
C GLU A 164 -16.98 14.14 -3.35
N PHE A 165 -16.52 12.93 -3.06
CA PHE A 165 -16.72 11.78 -3.94
C PHE A 165 -17.11 10.54 -3.14
N LYS A 166 -17.94 9.67 -3.73
CA LYS A 166 -18.06 8.27 -3.35
C LYS A 166 -17.18 7.45 -4.28
N ILE A 167 -16.30 6.65 -3.71
CA ILE A 167 -15.32 5.90 -4.49
C ILE A 167 -15.09 4.49 -3.88
N PRO A 168 -15.04 3.43 -4.70
CA PRO A 168 -14.66 2.11 -4.19
C PRO A 168 -13.25 2.13 -3.58
N THR A 169 -13.06 1.44 -2.46
CA THR A 169 -11.75 1.38 -1.75
C THR A 169 -10.59 0.99 -2.67
N ARG A 170 -10.82 0.12 -3.66
CA ARG A 170 -9.79 -0.26 -4.65
C ARG A 170 -9.40 0.89 -5.59
N GLY A 171 -10.26 1.88 -5.78
CA GLY A 171 -9.96 3.09 -6.56
C GLY A 171 -9.12 4.11 -5.80
N ILE A 172 -9.09 4.03 -4.46
CA ILE A 172 -8.30 4.91 -3.60
C ILE A 172 -6.81 4.54 -3.60
N MET A 173 -6.47 3.27 -3.89
CA MET A 173 -5.10 2.81 -3.88
C MET A 173 -4.24 3.62 -4.87
N GLY A 174 -3.22 4.33 -4.34
CA GLY A 174 -2.35 5.22 -5.12
C GLY A 174 -2.97 6.56 -5.52
N LEU A 175 -4.23 6.82 -5.19
CA LEU A 175 -4.95 8.05 -5.55
C LEU A 175 -4.32 9.29 -4.92
N LYS A 176 -3.85 9.20 -3.67
CA LYS A 176 -3.19 10.30 -2.96
C LYS A 176 -2.03 10.88 -3.76
N ASN A 177 -1.13 10.02 -4.25
CA ASN A 177 0.03 10.48 -5.03
C ASN A 177 -0.39 11.13 -6.34
N ARG A 178 -1.44 10.61 -7.01
CA ARG A 178 -1.99 11.21 -8.23
C ARG A 178 -2.58 12.59 -7.96
N ILE A 179 -3.32 12.76 -6.86
CA ILE A 179 -3.88 14.05 -6.44
C ILE A 179 -2.75 15.03 -6.14
N MET A 180 -1.74 14.62 -5.34
CA MET A 180 -0.59 15.48 -5.04
C MET A 180 0.15 15.92 -6.31
N ASN A 181 0.30 15.03 -7.29
CA ASN A 181 0.94 15.37 -8.56
C ASN A 181 0.14 16.38 -9.39
N VAL A 182 -1.19 16.20 -9.53
CA VAL A 182 -2.01 17.11 -10.35
C VAL A 182 -2.29 18.45 -9.67
N THR A 183 -2.18 18.51 -8.35
CA THR A 183 -2.33 19.75 -7.56
C THR A 183 -0.99 20.36 -7.18
N HIS A 184 0.14 19.85 -7.70
CA HIS A 184 1.50 20.28 -7.36
C HIS A 184 1.80 20.33 -5.84
N GLY A 185 1.16 19.43 -5.07
CA GLY A 185 1.30 19.33 -3.62
C GLY A 185 0.37 20.24 -2.81
N GLU A 186 -0.45 21.06 -3.46
CA GLU A 186 -1.35 22.01 -2.77
C GLU A 186 -2.70 21.39 -2.37
N GLY A 187 -3.02 20.17 -2.85
CA GLY A 187 -4.25 19.48 -2.52
C GLY A 187 -4.21 18.80 -1.15
N VAL A 188 -5.30 18.91 -0.40
CA VAL A 188 -5.54 18.12 0.81
C VAL A 188 -6.50 17.00 0.47
N PHE A 189 -6.16 15.77 0.82
CA PHE A 189 -6.95 14.59 0.52
C PHE A 189 -7.14 13.72 1.76
N TYR A 190 -8.38 13.41 2.09
CA TYR A 190 -8.74 12.45 3.12
C TYR A 190 -9.95 11.62 2.70
N HIS A 191 -10.10 10.46 3.30
CA HIS A 191 -11.17 9.52 3.00
C HIS A 191 -11.55 8.71 4.24
N THR A 192 -12.79 8.27 4.28
CA THR A 192 -13.34 7.45 5.36
C THR A 192 -14.25 6.38 4.77
N PHE A 193 -14.35 5.23 5.45
CA PHE A 193 -15.32 4.19 5.08
C PHE A 193 -16.74 4.76 5.17
N LEU A 194 -17.56 4.51 4.16
CA LEU A 194 -18.94 4.93 4.13
C LEU A 194 -19.90 3.74 4.25
N GLU A 195 -19.86 2.83 3.30
CA GLU A 195 -20.79 1.71 3.20
C GLU A 195 -20.27 0.60 2.30
N TYR A 196 -20.96 -0.55 2.25
CA TYR A 196 -20.77 -1.53 1.20
C TYR A 196 -21.76 -1.24 0.06
N GLY A 197 -21.24 -0.93 -1.12
CA GLY A 197 -22.00 -0.66 -2.34
C GLY A 197 -21.89 -1.78 -3.37
N PRO A 198 -22.71 -1.73 -4.43
CA PRO A 198 -22.62 -2.69 -5.52
C PRO A 198 -21.26 -2.60 -6.23
N TYR A 199 -20.77 -3.74 -6.72
CA TYR A 199 -19.50 -3.80 -7.45
C TYR A 199 -19.52 -2.92 -8.71
N ALA A 200 -18.63 -1.93 -8.77
CA ALA A 200 -18.59 -0.91 -9.82
C ALA A 200 -17.91 -1.37 -11.13
N GLY A 201 -17.69 -2.68 -11.31
CA GLY A 201 -17.00 -3.18 -12.50
C GLY A 201 -15.46 -3.11 -12.37
N GLU A 202 -14.73 -3.25 -13.46
CA GLU A 202 -13.28 -3.16 -13.47
C GLU A 202 -12.83 -1.70 -13.40
N ILE A 203 -12.03 -1.38 -12.40
CA ILE A 203 -11.31 -0.11 -12.30
C ILE A 203 -9.90 -0.36 -12.82
N GLY A 204 -9.42 0.54 -13.69
CA GLY A 204 -8.09 0.41 -14.29
C GLY A 204 -7.01 0.24 -13.22
N ASN A 205 -6.41 -0.96 -13.20
CA ASN A 205 -5.30 -1.28 -12.32
C ASN A 205 -4.01 -0.69 -12.89
N ARG A 206 -3.07 -0.37 -12.00
CA ARG A 206 -1.66 -0.07 -12.25
C ARG A 206 -1.36 0.54 -13.63
N GLN A 207 -1.18 1.84 -13.67
CA GLN A 207 -0.84 2.57 -14.89
C GLN A 207 0.65 2.39 -15.28
N ASN A 208 1.52 2.20 -14.29
CA ASN A 208 2.96 2.12 -14.45
C ASN A 208 3.47 0.67 -14.38
N GLY A 209 4.48 0.36 -15.19
CA GLY A 209 5.17 -0.93 -15.17
C GLY A 209 6.21 -1.03 -14.05
N ALA A 210 6.75 -2.23 -13.82
CA ALA A 210 7.92 -2.44 -12.98
C ALA A 210 9.20 -2.41 -13.81
N MET A 211 10.29 -1.99 -13.19
CA MET A 211 11.65 -2.27 -13.66
C MET A 211 12.16 -3.51 -12.92
N ILE A 212 12.51 -4.56 -13.65
CA ILE A 212 12.88 -5.87 -13.12
C ILE A 212 14.35 -6.13 -13.44
N SER A 213 15.15 -6.49 -12.44
CA SER A 213 16.55 -6.82 -12.66
C SER A 213 16.71 -8.08 -13.52
N MET A 214 17.60 -8.06 -14.49
CA MET A 214 17.97 -9.21 -15.31
C MET A 214 19.22 -9.96 -14.80
N THR A 215 19.85 -9.46 -13.75
CA THR A 215 21.12 -10.01 -13.23
C THR A 215 21.11 -10.08 -11.71
N THR A 216 21.87 -11.06 -11.18
CA THR A 216 22.13 -11.18 -9.73
C THR A 216 23.49 -10.56 -9.45
N GLU A 217 23.51 -9.23 -9.30
CA GLU A 217 24.73 -8.43 -9.09
C GLU A 217 24.44 -7.17 -8.27
N LYS A 218 25.49 -6.44 -7.89
CA LYS A 218 25.34 -5.13 -7.23
C LYS A 218 24.95 -4.05 -8.23
N ALA A 219 23.98 -3.22 -7.83
CA ALA A 219 23.56 -2.08 -8.61
C ALA A 219 24.72 -1.06 -8.77
N VAL A 220 24.96 -0.61 -10.00
CA VAL A 220 26.04 0.32 -10.34
C VAL A 220 25.46 1.71 -10.61
N ALA A 221 26.07 2.76 -10.04
CA ALA A 221 25.63 4.15 -10.20
C ALA A 221 25.41 4.57 -11.66
N TYR A 222 26.26 4.13 -12.57
CA TYR A 222 26.14 4.43 -14.00
C TYR A 222 24.88 3.83 -14.63
N ALA A 223 24.53 2.59 -14.29
CA ALA A 223 23.31 1.95 -14.79
C ALA A 223 22.07 2.64 -14.20
N LEU A 224 22.05 2.89 -12.90
CA LEU A 224 20.94 3.55 -12.21
C LEU A 224 20.70 4.96 -12.76
N GLY A 225 21.75 5.75 -13.04
CA GLY A 225 21.63 7.06 -13.65
C GLY A 225 20.94 7.06 -15.01
N THR A 226 21.17 6.03 -15.82
CA THR A 226 20.47 5.86 -17.11
C THR A 226 19.01 5.44 -16.92
N LEU A 227 18.72 4.69 -15.85
CA LEU A 227 17.38 4.19 -15.55
C LEU A 227 16.47 5.23 -14.90
N GLN A 228 17.02 6.23 -14.20
CA GLN A 228 16.27 7.34 -13.60
C GLN A 228 15.43 8.13 -14.62
N GLU A 229 15.89 8.21 -15.88
CA GLU A 229 15.13 8.85 -16.95
C GLU A 229 13.83 8.08 -17.32
N ARG A 230 13.74 6.82 -16.92
CA ARG A 230 12.65 5.91 -17.29
C ARG A 230 11.63 5.66 -16.18
N GLY A 231 11.92 6.11 -14.95
CA GLY A 231 11.03 5.94 -13.81
C GLY A 231 11.74 6.13 -12.48
N GLN A 232 11.06 5.75 -11.42
CA GLN A 232 11.52 5.87 -10.04
C GLN A 232 12.26 4.61 -9.62
N LEU A 233 13.45 4.77 -9.01
CA LEU A 233 14.24 3.64 -8.53
C LEU A 233 13.98 3.39 -7.04
N PHE A 234 14.01 2.11 -6.64
CA PHE A 234 13.86 1.65 -5.25
C PHE A 234 15.19 1.20 -4.64
N VAL A 235 16.26 1.12 -5.45
CA VAL A 235 17.56 0.63 -5.02
C VAL A 235 18.64 1.69 -5.20
N GLU A 236 19.63 1.69 -4.32
CA GLU A 236 20.79 2.58 -4.33
C GLU A 236 22.00 1.92 -5.02
N PRO A 237 23.01 2.72 -5.43
CA PRO A 237 24.28 2.16 -5.88
C PRO A 237 24.94 1.29 -4.80
N GLY A 238 25.35 0.09 -5.18
CA GLY A 238 25.94 -0.89 -4.27
C GLY A 238 24.95 -1.86 -3.64
N THR A 239 23.64 -1.65 -3.78
CA THR A 239 22.62 -2.59 -3.34
C THR A 239 22.76 -3.92 -4.07
N GLU A 240 22.79 -5.03 -3.33
CA GLU A 240 22.77 -6.36 -3.91
C GLU A 240 21.36 -6.67 -4.42
N CYS A 241 21.27 -7.05 -5.68
CA CYS A 241 20.01 -7.41 -6.31
C CYS A 241 20.10 -8.81 -6.89
N TYR A 242 18.96 -9.44 -7.08
CA TYR A 242 18.84 -10.75 -7.72
C TYR A 242 18.02 -10.65 -9.01
N GLU A 243 18.19 -11.63 -9.88
CA GLU A 243 17.41 -11.73 -11.13
C GLU A 243 15.90 -11.88 -10.79
N GLY A 244 15.07 -11.02 -11.39
CA GLY A 244 13.63 -10.96 -11.09
C GLY A 244 13.25 -9.96 -10.00
N MET A 245 14.21 -9.37 -9.28
CA MET A 245 13.95 -8.34 -8.27
C MET A 245 13.35 -7.08 -8.92
N ILE A 246 12.31 -6.52 -8.30
CA ILE A 246 11.76 -5.22 -8.70
C ILE A 246 12.69 -4.13 -8.15
N VAL A 247 13.33 -3.40 -9.05
CA VAL A 247 14.33 -2.37 -8.72
C VAL A 247 13.81 -0.95 -8.92
N GLY A 248 12.59 -0.80 -9.44
CA GLY A 248 11.97 0.49 -9.64
C GLY A 248 10.58 0.42 -10.27
N GLU A 249 9.91 1.55 -10.32
CA GLU A 249 8.65 1.77 -11.03
C GLU A 249 8.93 2.50 -12.35
N ARG A 250 8.44 1.96 -13.44
CA ARG A 250 8.54 2.58 -14.76
C ARG A 250 7.50 3.70 -14.90
N SER A 251 7.85 4.83 -15.53
CA SER A 251 6.90 5.93 -15.79
C SER A 251 5.87 5.65 -16.90
N LYS A 252 5.96 4.49 -17.56
CA LYS A 252 5.04 4.05 -18.63
C LYS A 252 4.45 2.69 -18.32
N ALA A 253 3.30 2.39 -18.89
CA ALA A 253 2.66 1.09 -18.78
C ALA A 253 3.56 -0.06 -19.30
N GLY A 254 3.40 -1.24 -18.68
CA GLY A 254 4.14 -2.46 -19.02
C GLY A 254 5.49 -2.57 -18.32
N ASP A 255 5.82 -3.78 -17.89
CA ASP A 255 7.06 -4.08 -17.17
C ASP A 255 8.28 -4.02 -18.11
N MET A 256 9.45 -3.73 -17.56
CA MET A 256 10.70 -3.60 -18.31
C MET A 256 11.83 -4.32 -17.57
N VAL A 257 12.46 -5.27 -18.23
CA VAL A 257 13.68 -5.91 -17.73
C VAL A 257 14.87 -4.99 -17.96
N VAL A 258 15.68 -4.78 -16.91
CA VAL A 258 16.79 -3.81 -16.91
C VAL A 258 18.09 -4.44 -16.41
N ASN A 259 19.21 -3.96 -16.95
CA ASN A 259 20.53 -4.31 -16.44
C ASN A 259 21.02 -3.24 -15.46
N ILE A 260 21.02 -3.58 -14.17
CA ILE A 260 21.44 -2.69 -13.09
C ILE A 260 22.95 -2.68 -12.85
N ALA A 261 23.67 -3.64 -13.41
CA ALA A 261 25.11 -3.82 -13.21
C ALA A 261 25.95 -3.32 -14.41
N ARG A 262 25.30 -2.67 -15.39
CA ARG A 262 25.97 -2.13 -16.55
C ARG A 262 27.00 -1.08 -16.16
N THR A 263 28.26 -1.34 -16.46
CA THR A 263 29.35 -0.38 -16.28
C THR A 263 29.55 0.51 -17.51
N LYS A 264 30.14 1.69 -17.31
CA LYS A 264 30.53 2.57 -18.39
C LYS A 264 31.67 1.91 -19.19
N ASN A 265 31.50 1.75 -20.51
CA ASN A 265 32.62 1.36 -21.35
C ASN A 265 33.67 2.48 -21.35
N LEU A 266 34.88 2.15 -20.92
CA LEU A 266 36.02 3.07 -20.98
C LEU A 266 36.43 3.24 -22.45
N GLY A 267 35.92 4.24 -23.12
CA GLY A 267 36.39 4.66 -24.43
C GLY A 267 37.55 5.63 -24.31
N ASN A 268 38.51 5.62 -25.27
CA ASN A 268 39.63 6.56 -25.29
C ASN A 268 39.22 8.03 -25.61
N GLN A 269 37.95 8.33 -25.82
CA GLN A 269 37.46 9.69 -26.01
C GLN A 269 37.04 10.32 -24.69
N ARG A 270 37.80 11.32 -24.23
CA ARG A 270 37.39 12.22 -23.15
C ARG A 270 36.29 13.15 -23.68
N SER A 271 35.03 12.85 -23.41
CA SER A 271 33.95 13.81 -23.56
C SER A 271 33.87 14.67 -22.31
N SER A 272 33.88 15.99 -22.46
CA SER A 272 33.81 16.97 -21.39
C SER A 272 32.50 17.00 -20.60
N THR A 273 31.54 16.16 -20.95
CA THR A 273 30.20 16.02 -20.33
C THR A 273 30.06 14.79 -19.42
N SER A 274 31.17 14.12 -19.07
CA SER A 274 31.09 12.80 -18.38
C SER A 274 30.97 12.86 -16.86
N ASP A 275 31.02 14.05 -16.26
CA ASP A 275 30.98 14.21 -14.80
C ASP A 275 29.65 14.79 -14.29
N ILE A 276 28.54 14.36 -14.90
CA ILE A 276 27.23 14.63 -14.29
C ILE A 276 27.18 13.83 -12.99
N SER A 277 27.25 14.54 -11.88
CA SER A 277 27.00 14.00 -10.56
C SER A 277 25.60 13.39 -10.54
N LEU A 278 25.51 12.07 -10.40
CA LEU A 278 24.24 11.36 -10.29
C LEU A 278 23.63 11.70 -8.94
N SER A 279 22.56 12.46 -8.96
CA SER A 279 21.70 12.67 -7.81
C SER A 279 20.55 11.68 -7.88
N LEU A 280 20.55 10.69 -6.99
CA LEU A 280 19.41 9.81 -6.78
C LEU A 280 18.38 10.55 -5.93
N ILE A 281 17.67 11.50 -6.55
CA ILE A 281 16.73 12.39 -5.84
C ILE A 281 15.44 11.67 -5.46
N HIS A 282 15.13 10.57 -6.12
CA HIS A 282 13.86 9.85 -5.96
C HIS A 282 14.09 8.35 -5.74
N ILE A 283 14.57 8.01 -4.54
CA ILE A 283 14.50 6.64 -4.02
C ILE A 283 13.29 6.60 -3.09
N SER A 284 12.32 5.76 -3.40
CA SER A 284 11.20 5.48 -2.52
C SER A 284 11.28 4.05 -2.04
N GLU A 285 10.92 3.82 -0.81
CA GLU A 285 10.71 2.47 -0.31
C GLU A 285 9.54 1.82 -1.09
N PRO A 286 9.61 0.51 -1.38
CA PRO A 286 8.59 -0.24 -2.11
C PRO A 286 7.25 -0.30 -1.37
#